data_328f0b61b74969e4049aed0a03653e70
#
_entry.id   328f0b61b74969e4049aed0a03653e70
#
_cell.length_a   1.000
_cell.length_b   1.000
_cell.length_c   1.000
_cell.angle_alpha   90.00
_cell.angle_beta   90.00
_cell.angle_gamma   90.00
#
_symmetry.space_group_name_H-M   'P 1'
#
loop_
_entity.id
_entity.type
_entity.pdbx_description
1 polymer ?
#
loop_
_entity_poly.entity_id
_entity_poly.type
_entity_poly.pdbx_seq_one_letter_code
_entity_poly.pdbx_strand_id
1 'polypeptide(L)'
;MSKQVKEMILRDYKSRLGDTQDAVVVSLAGVNALATHKIRTNLAKKDMKVTIVRNSLFRKLVDDSSLKSLQPVLKGPSAVIYGGASVVEVAREIVATLKEFPKIELKGAVLDGQLFKGDDGVKALSKFPTREEALGQTVGLLLGPAKKLAAQIKGPGSNLAGLIKAIEAKLEKGEAIAKVG
;
A
#
# COMPACT_ATOMS: atom_id res chain seq x y z
N MET A 1 -1.76 -8.01 36.71
CA MET A 1 -0.63 -7.15 36.31
C MET A 1 -0.55 -5.97 37.25
N SER A 2 0.65 -5.68 37.79
CA SER A 2 0.87 -4.52 38.64
C SER A 2 0.73 -3.20 37.87
N LYS A 3 0.52 -2.09 38.59
CA LYS A 3 0.43 -0.75 37.97
C LYS A 3 1.70 -0.38 37.22
N GLN A 4 2.86 -0.67 37.83
CA GLN A 4 4.18 -0.40 37.23
C GLN A 4 4.39 -1.12 35.88
N VAL A 5 3.99 -2.41 35.78
CA VAL A 5 4.10 -3.16 34.52
C VAL A 5 3.21 -2.56 33.42
N LYS A 6 2.01 -2.08 33.77
CA LYS A 6 1.13 -1.42 32.79
C LYS A 6 1.73 -0.13 32.27
N GLU A 7 2.35 0.65 33.14
CA GLU A 7 3.03 1.91 32.76
C GLU A 7 4.26 1.64 31.88
N MET A 8 5.03 0.59 32.18
CA MET A 8 6.15 0.16 31.32
C MET A 8 5.68 -0.21 29.92
N ILE A 9 4.60 -0.99 29.80
CA ILE A 9 4.04 -1.38 28.50
C ILE A 9 3.53 -0.16 27.74
N LEU A 10 2.88 0.80 28.41
CA LEU A 10 2.43 2.03 27.78
C LEU A 10 3.60 2.88 27.25
N ARG A 11 4.69 2.98 28.02
CA ARG A 11 5.92 3.65 27.58
C ARG A 11 6.55 2.96 26.37
N ASP A 12 6.60 1.61 26.41
CA ASP A 12 7.11 0.83 25.26
C ASP A 12 6.27 1.03 24.01
N TYR A 13 4.94 1.00 24.12
CA TYR A 13 4.06 1.30 23.00
C TYR A 13 4.25 2.73 22.47
N LYS A 14 4.36 3.71 23.36
CA LYS A 14 4.61 5.10 23.00
C LYS A 14 5.95 5.27 22.29
N SER A 15 7.00 4.61 22.79
CA SER A 15 8.33 4.59 22.17
C SER A 15 8.34 3.94 20.78
N ARG A 16 7.56 2.86 20.58
CA ARG A 16 7.51 2.12 19.31
C ARG A 16 6.65 2.81 18.27
N LEU A 17 5.50 3.36 18.65
CA LEU A 17 4.63 4.08 17.72
C LEU A 17 5.19 5.47 17.39
N GLY A 18 5.91 6.11 18.34
CA GLY A 18 6.41 7.48 18.15
C GLY A 18 5.26 8.43 17.81
N ASP A 19 5.49 9.29 16.83
CA ASP A 19 4.51 10.25 16.30
C ASP A 19 3.73 9.70 15.08
N THR A 20 3.63 8.36 14.95
CA THR A 20 2.90 7.75 13.83
C THR A 20 1.42 8.11 13.91
N GLN A 21 0.93 8.82 12.89
CA GLN A 21 -0.47 9.26 12.81
C GLN A 21 -1.37 8.23 12.17
N ASP A 22 -0.79 7.28 11.46
CA ASP A 22 -1.45 6.33 10.59
C ASP A 22 -1.09 4.89 10.96
N ALA A 23 -2.09 4.01 10.99
CA ALA A 23 -1.87 2.61 11.30
C ALA A 23 -2.96 1.71 10.72
N VAL A 24 -2.61 0.45 10.46
CA VAL A 24 -3.56 -0.61 10.07
C VAL A 24 -3.70 -1.61 11.21
N VAL A 25 -4.94 -1.98 11.52
CA VAL A 25 -5.26 -2.97 12.56
C VAL A 25 -5.71 -4.26 11.90
N VAL A 26 -5.03 -5.35 12.25
CA VAL A 26 -5.33 -6.69 11.76
C VAL A 26 -5.48 -7.68 12.92
N SER A 27 -6.14 -8.80 12.67
CA SER A 27 -6.15 -9.95 13.57
C SER A 27 -5.24 -11.03 12.99
N LEU A 28 -4.26 -11.46 13.76
CA LEU A 28 -3.38 -12.59 13.42
C LEU A 28 -3.80 -13.88 14.15
N ALA A 29 -5.05 -13.93 14.64
CA ALA A 29 -5.55 -15.10 15.34
C ALA A 29 -5.67 -16.29 14.40
N GLY A 30 -5.17 -17.46 14.84
CA GLY A 30 -5.23 -18.70 14.04
C GLY A 30 -4.19 -18.82 12.93
N VAL A 31 -3.26 -17.86 12.82
CA VAL A 31 -2.13 -17.94 11.89
C VAL A 31 -1.01 -18.76 12.53
N ASN A 32 -0.40 -19.67 11.76
CA ASN A 32 0.70 -20.50 12.23
C ASN A 32 1.94 -19.65 12.55
N ALA A 33 2.78 -20.09 13.48
CA ALA A 33 4.00 -19.39 13.90
C ALA A 33 4.97 -19.13 12.73
N LEU A 34 5.17 -20.11 11.84
CA LEU A 34 6.00 -19.95 10.65
C LEU A 34 5.44 -18.89 9.68
N ALA A 35 4.12 -18.86 9.49
CA ALA A 35 3.46 -17.85 8.66
C ALA A 35 3.60 -16.46 9.29
N THR A 36 3.38 -16.34 10.59
CA THR A 36 3.57 -15.08 11.31
C THR A 36 5.01 -14.56 11.21
N HIS A 37 6.01 -15.46 11.29
CA HIS A 37 7.40 -15.07 11.10
C HIS A 37 7.67 -14.58 9.67
N LYS A 38 7.18 -15.29 8.65
CA LYS A 38 7.31 -14.85 7.24
C LYS A 38 6.67 -13.47 7.01
N ILE A 39 5.46 -13.25 7.54
CA ILE A 39 4.77 -11.97 7.45
C ILE A 39 5.60 -10.85 8.08
N ARG A 40 6.12 -11.05 9.30
CA ARG A 40 6.97 -10.06 9.96
C ARG A 40 8.25 -9.77 9.19
N THR A 41 8.89 -10.81 8.65
CA THR A 41 10.12 -10.66 7.85
C THR A 41 9.85 -9.90 6.55
N ASN A 42 8.75 -10.19 5.87
CA ASN A 42 8.38 -9.49 4.63
C ASN A 42 8.05 -8.03 4.88
N LEU A 43 7.29 -7.73 5.94
CA LEU A 43 6.96 -6.36 6.33
C LEU A 43 8.20 -5.59 6.82
N ALA A 44 9.09 -6.25 7.57
CA ALA A 44 10.34 -5.62 8.04
C ALA A 44 11.28 -5.22 6.89
N LYS A 45 11.30 -5.94 5.77
CA LYS A 45 12.06 -5.55 4.57
C LYS A 45 11.61 -4.21 3.96
N LYS A 46 10.40 -3.76 4.29
CA LYS A 46 9.80 -2.49 3.85
C LYS A 46 9.66 -1.48 4.99
N ASP A 47 10.47 -1.63 6.03
CA ASP A 47 10.45 -0.78 7.23
C ASP A 47 9.09 -0.70 7.95
N MET A 48 8.23 -1.71 7.73
CA MET A 48 6.94 -1.84 8.41
C MET A 48 7.09 -2.70 9.66
N LYS A 49 6.52 -2.24 10.77
CA LYS A 49 6.57 -2.92 12.07
C LYS A 49 5.20 -3.46 12.46
N VAL A 50 5.19 -4.70 12.97
CA VAL A 50 3.98 -5.37 13.45
C VAL A 50 4.07 -5.52 14.96
N THR A 51 3.18 -4.87 15.69
CA THR A 51 3.10 -4.94 17.15
C THR A 51 1.76 -5.50 17.57
N ILE A 52 1.77 -6.61 18.32
CA ILE A 52 0.55 -7.15 18.95
C ILE A 52 0.26 -6.30 20.16
N VAL A 53 -0.96 -5.78 20.25
CA VAL A 53 -1.34 -4.85 21.29
C VAL A 53 -2.41 -5.43 22.22
N ARG A 54 -2.33 -5.04 23.49
CA ARG A 54 -3.40 -5.29 24.45
C ARG A 54 -4.42 -4.14 24.36
N ASN A 55 -5.61 -4.43 23.84
CA ASN A 55 -6.61 -3.43 23.51
C ASN A 55 -6.89 -2.44 24.65
N SER A 56 -7.01 -2.93 25.90
CA SER A 56 -7.31 -2.08 27.06
C SER A 56 -6.21 -1.06 27.38
N LEU A 57 -4.95 -1.39 27.13
CA LEU A 57 -3.82 -0.48 27.32
C LEU A 57 -3.65 0.43 26.10
N PHE A 58 -3.81 -0.14 24.92
CA PHE A 58 -3.68 0.59 23.67
C PHE A 58 -4.74 1.70 23.53
N ARG A 59 -6.00 1.44 23.96
CA ARG A 59 -7.04 2.47 23.98
C ARG A 59 -6.64 3.70 24.80
N LYS A 60 -6.04 3.52 25.98
CA LYS A 60 -5.56 4.64 26.81
C LYS A 60 -4.49 5.48 26.13
N LEU A 61 -3.65 4.85 25.33
CA LEU A 61 -2.61 5.54 24.59
C LEU A 61 -3.19 6.30 23.40
N VAL A 62 -4.18 5.70 22.74
CA VAL A 62 -4.84 6.25 21.56
C VAL A 62 -5.76 7.43 21.89
N ASP A 63 -6.28 7.49 23.15
CA ASP A 63 -7.11 8.62 23.62
C ASP A 63 -6.38 9.97 23.51
N ASP A 64 -5.05 9.96 23.66
CA ASP A 64 -4.19 11.14 23.60
C ASP A 64 -3.55 11.36 22.20
N SER A 65 -3.88 10.52 21.18
CA SER A 65 -3.24 10.50 19.88
C SER A 65 -4.22 10.72 18.72
N SER A 66 -3.70 11.04 17.53
CA SER A 66 -4.47 11.12 16.27
C SER A 66 -5.17 9.80 15.88
N LEU A 67 -4.73 8.68 16.48
CA LEU A 67 -5.28 7.34 16.27
C LEU A 67 -6.61 7.08 17.02
N LYS A 68 -7.21 8.10 17.63
CA LYS A 68 -8.47 8.00 18.40
C LYS A 68 -9.60 7.32 17.63
N SER A 69 -9.62 7.50 16.32
CA SER A 69 -10.57 6.86 15.43
C SER A 69 -10.48 5.32 15.41
N LEU A 70 -9.37 4.70 15.87
CA LEU A 70 -9.23 3.23 15.94
C LEU A 70 -9.99 2.55 17.07
N GLN A 71 -10.48 3.28 18.06
CA GLN A 71 -11.15 2.70 19.24
C GLN A 71 -12.25 1.69 18.92
N PRO A 72 -13.18 1.96 17.97
CA PRO A 72 -14.28 1.04 17.68
C PRO A 72 -13.82 -0.27 17.02
N VAL A 73 -12.63 -0.27 16.40
CA VAL A 73 -12.06 -1.41 15.68
C VAL A 73 -11.25 -2.33 16.61
N LEU A 74 -10.82 -1.85 17.76
CA LEU A 74 -10.03 -2.59 18.75
C LEU A 74 -10.91 -3.57 19.56
N LYS A 75 -11.45 -4.61 18.88
CA LYS A 75 -12.19 -5.71 19.50
C LYS A 75 -11.47 -7.04 19.24
N GLY A 76 -11.34 -7.90 20.27
CA GLY A 76 -10.64 -9.19 20.15
C GLY A 76 -9.12 -9.05 19.93
N PRO A 77 -8.43 -10.12 19.46
CA PRO A 77 -6.99 -10.10 19.23
C PRO A 77 -6.66 -9.08 18.15
N SER A 78 -5.78 -8.14 18.45
CA SER A 78 -5.42 -7.05 17.54
C SER A 78 -3.91 -6.88 17.45
N ALA A 79 -3.42 -6.78 16.22
CA ALA A 79 -2.06 -6.39 15.88
C ALA A 79 -2.12 -5.07 15.12
N VAL A 80 -1.27 -4.15 15.46
CA VAL A 80 -1.13 -2.85 14.80
C VAL A 80 0.09 -2.90 13.92
N ILE A 81 -0.09 -2.52 12.66
CA ILE A 81 0.98 -2.42 11.66
C ILE A 81 1.15 -0.96 11.34
N TYR A 82 2.36 -0.48 11.46
CA TYR A 82 2.74 0.92 11.26
C TYR A 82 4.15 1.01 10.69
N GLY A 83 4.54 2.19 10.22
CA GLY A 83 5.80 2.43 9.53
C GLY A 83 5.65 2.35 8.01
N GLY A 84 6.79 2.27 7.30
CA GLY A 84 6.83 2.40 5.85
C GLY A 84 6.66 3.84 5.37
N ALA A 85 6.68 4.05 4.06
CA ALA A 85 6.55 5.38 3.46
C ALA A 85 5.12 5.93 3.54
N SER A 86 4.09 5.03 3.56
CA SER A 86 2.67 5.40 3.58
C SER A 86 1.81 4.24 4.07
N VAL A 87 0.71 4.56 4.77
CA VAL A 87 -0.31 3.56 5.17
C VAL A 87 -0.96 2.87 3.97
N VAL A 88 -1.05 3.54 2.84
CA VAL A 88 -1.54 2.95 1.61
C VAL A 88 -0.65 1.78 1.17
N GLU A 89 0.66 1.94 1.29
CA GLU A 89 1.62 0.87 1.00
C GLU A 89 1.48 -0.28 1.99
N VAL A 90 1.34 0.02 3.27
CA VAL A 90 1.04 -0.98 4.31
C VAL A 90 -0.24 -1.75 3.97
N ALA A 91 -1.30 -1.05 3.58
CA ALA A 91 -2.57 -1.68 3.19
C ALA A 91 -2.42 -2.57 1.95
N ARG A 92 -1.67 -2.15 0.92
CA ARG A 92 -1.37 -2.96 -0.27
C ARG A 92 -0.63 -4.25 0.08
N GLU A 93 0.40 -4.16 0.93
CA GLU A 93 1.16 -5.33 1.38
C GLU A 93 0.33 -6.31 2.20
N ILE A 94 -0.51 -5.79 3.09
CA ILE A 94 -1.39 -6.63 3.89
C ILE A 94 -2.42 -7.33 2.99
N VAL A 95 -3.00 -6.63 2.00
CA VAL A 95 -3.92 -7.23 1.02
C VAL A 95 -3.22 -8.28 0.16
N ALA A 96 -1.95 -8.08 -0.21
CA ALA A 96 -1.14 -9.09 -0.89
C ALA A 96 -0.89 -10.31 0.02
N THR A 97 -0.52 -10.08 1.27
CA THR A 97 -0.31 -11.12 2.28
C THR A 97 -1.59 -11.92 2.59
N LEU A 98 -2.75 -11.27 2.51
CA LEU A 98 -4.06 -11.92 2.71
C LEU A 98 -4.35 -12.98 1.64
N LYS A 99 -3.85 -12.79 0.41
CA LYS A 99 -3.99 -13.80 -0.66
C LYS A 99 -3.19 -15.07 -0.35
N GLU A 100 -2.05 -14.93 0.32
CA GLU A 100 -1.21 -16.06 0.74
C GLU A 100 -1.74 -16.70 2.04
N PHE A 101 -2.26 -15.88 2.96
CA PHE A 101 -2.71 -16.30 4.29
C PHE A 101 -4.14 -15.83 4.58
N PRO A 102 -5.17 -16.55 4.08
CA PRO A 102 -6.57 -16.12 4.20
C PRO A 102 -7.14 -16.10 5.63
N LYS A 103 -6.36 -16.59 6.61
CA LYS A 103 -6.75 -16.58 8.04
C LYS A 103 -6.56 -15.21 8.72
N ILE A 104 -5.96 -14.25 8.03
CA ILE A 104 -5.78 -12.89 8.55
C ILE A 104 -7.09 -12.13 8.35
N GLU A 105 -7.62 -11.54 9.41
CA GLU A 105 -8.80 -10.68 9.35
C GLU A 105 -8.36 -9.22 9.39
N LEU A 106 -8.81 -8.43 8.43
CA LEU A 106 -8.61 -6.98 8.42
C LEU A 106 -9.68 -6.33 9.29
N LYS A 107 -9.29 -5.57 10.30
CA LYS A 107 -10.25 -4.89 11.17
C LYS A 107 -10.50 -3.46 10.75
N GLY A 108 -9.49 -2.78 10.29
CA GLY A 108 -9.58 -1.42 9.78
C GLY A 108 -8.24 -0.74 9.72
N ALA A 109 -8.25 0.47 9.17
CA ALA A 109 -7.08 1.34 9.06
C ALA A 109 -7.47 2.77 9.39
N VAL A 110 -6.49 3.57 9.82
CA VAL A 110 -6.64 5.02 9.96
C VAL A 110 -5.62 5.69 9.05
N LEU A 111 -6.08 6.64 8.27
CA LEU A 111 -5.29 7.53 7.43
C LEU A 111 -5.75 8.97 7.71
N ASP A 112 -4.83 9.84 8.11
CA ASP A 112 -5.11 11.25 8.43
C ASP A 112 -6.32 11.46 9.38
N GLY A 113 -6.47 10.56 10.39
CA GLY A 113 -7.58 10.61 11.33
C GLY A 113 -8.91 10.03 10.82
N GLN A 114 -9.01 9.67 9.53
CA GLN A 114 -10.17 9.00 8.95
C GLN A 114 -10.12 7.50 9.18
N LEU A 115 -11.24 6.92 9.61
CA LEU A 115 -11.35 5.51 9.88
C LEU A 115 -11.95 4.75 8.70
N PHE A 116 -11.19 3.79 8.17
CA PHE A 116 -11.64 2.80 7.20
C PHE A 116 -11.94 1.48 7.93
N LYS A 117 -13.23 1.15 8.09
CA LYS A 117 -13.67 -0.01 8.85
C LYS A 117 -13.72 -1.26 7.97
N GLY A 118 -13.31 -2.41 8.55
CA GLY A 118 -13.46 -3.73 7.96
C GLY A 118 -12.57 -3.99 6.75
N ASP A 119 -12.80 -5.15 6.15
CA ASP A 119 -12.06 -5.60 4.98
C ASP A 119 -12.23 -4.68 3.77
N ASP A 120 -13.46 -4.22 3.53
CA ASP A 120 -13.76 -3.36 2.37
C ASP A 120 -13.09 -2.00 2.51
N GLY A 121 -13.03 -1.44 3.73
CA GLY A 121 -12.34 -0.19 3.99
C GLY A 121 -10.84 -0.29 3.73
N VAL A 122 -10.18 -1.34 4.20
CA VAL A 122 -8.74 -1.55 3.97
C VAL A 122 -8.44 -1.85 2.50
N LYS A 123 -9.32 -2.61 1.82
CA LYS A 123 -9.21 -2.86 0.37
C LYS A 123 -9.42 -1.59 -0.45
N ALA A 124 -10.33 -0.70 -0.03
CA ALA A 124 -10.50 0.60 -0.68
C ALA A 124 -9.24 1.46 -0.48
N LEU A 125 -8.68 1.47 0.74
CA LEU A 125 -7.44 2.17 1.04
C LEU A 125 -6.25 1.66 0.20
N SER A 126 -6.16 0.35 -0.03
CA SER A 126 -5.09 -0.22 -0.87
C SER A 126 -5.12 0.24 -2.34
N LYS A 127 -6.27 0.73 -2.83
CA LYS A 127 -6.42 1.29 -4.18
C LYS A 127 -6.02 2.75 -4.28
N PHE A 128 -5.88 3.45 -3.16
CA PHE A 128 -5.46 4.85 -3.17
C PHE A 128 -4.02 4.98 -3.66
N PRO A 129 -3.69 6.06 -4.34
CA PRO A 129 -2.31 6.35 -4.70
C PRO A 129 -1.50 6.75 -3.46
N THR A 130 -0.23 6.41 -3.43
CA THR A 130 0.70 6.99 -2.46
C THR A 130 0.89 8.48 -2.75
N ARG A 131 1.46 9.23 -1.81
CA ARG A 131 1.70 10.67 -1.99
C ARG A 131 2.53 10.95 -3.25
N GLU A 132 3.56 10.17 -3.49
CA GLU A 132 4.43 10.30 -4.67
C GLU A 132 3.69 9.95 -5.96
N GLU A 133 2.91 8.86 -5.94
CA GLU A 133 2.07 8.45 -7.07
C GLU A 133 1.01 9.52 -7.39
N ALA A 134 0.38 10.13 -6.37
CA ALA A 134 -0.62 11.19 -6.55
C ALA A 134 0.00 12.44 -7.18
N LEU A 135 1.19 12.85 -6.72
CA LEU A 135 1.93 13.96 -7.32
C LEU A 135 2.30 13.65 -8.78
N GLY A 136 2.80 12.43 -9.04
CA GLY A 136 3.12 11.98 -10.40
C GLY A 136 1.90 11.97 -11.33
N GLN A 137 0.75 11.51 -10.83
CA GLN A 137 -0.52 11.54 -11.58
C GLN A 137 -0.96 12.97 -11.90
N THR A 138 -0.88 13.88 -10.93
CA THR A 138 -1.26 15.28 -11.12
C THR A 138 -0.37 15.95 -12.19
N VAL A 139 0.94 15.76 -12.10
CA VAL A 139 1.89 16.24 -13.11
C VAL A 139 1.62 15.59 -14.47
N GLY A 140 1.33 14.28 -14.48
CA GLY A 140 0.97 13.55 -15.70
C GLY A 140 -0.29 14.09 -16.38
N LEU A 141 -1.31 14.45 -15.58
CA LEU A 141 -2.54 15.06 -16.09
C LEU A 141 -2.29 16.47 -16.69
N LEU A 142 -1.47 17.27 -16.02
CA LEU A 142 -1.11 18.62 -16.51
C LEU A 142 -0.31 18.55 -17.81
N LEU A 143 0.62 17.61 -17.92
CA LEU A 143 1.45 17.43 -19.12
C LEU A 143 0.77 16.59 -20.22
N GLY A 144 -0.33 15.92 -19.88
CA GLY A 144 -1.07 15.03 -20.80
C GLY A 144 -1.45 15.66 -22.13
N PRO A 145 -2.09 16.83 -22.17
CA PRO A 145 -2.45 17.51 -23.40
C PRO A 145 -1.25 17.85 -24.28
N ALA A 146 -0.18 18.35 -23.68
CA ALA A 146 1.04 18.69 -24.42
C ALA A 146 1.72 17.43 -25.02
N LYS A 147 1.77 16.33 -24.27
CA LYS A 147 2.29 15.05 -24.78
C LYS A 147 1.44 14.50 -25.93
N LYS A 148 0.10 14.61 -25.84
CA LYS A 148 -0.81 14.18 -26.91
C LYS A 148 -0.59 14.99 -28.18
N LEU A 149 -0.48 16.31 -28.08
CA LEU A 149 -0.20 17.19 -29.23
C LEU A 149 1.16 16.85 -29.88
N ALA A 150 2.20 16.70 -29.06
CA ALA A 150 3.52 16.32 -29.57
C ALA A 150 3.50 14.94 -30.25
N ALA A 151 2.76 13.98 -29.71
CA ALA A 151 2.58 12.67 -30.30
C ALA A 151 1.83 12.72 -31.64
N GLN A 152 0.79 13.55 -31.76
CA GLN A 152 0.04 13.74 -32.98
C GLN A 152 0.90 14.38 -34.10
N ILE A 153 1.78 15.31 -33.75
CA ILE A 153 2.71 15.93 -34.73
C ILE A 153 3.77 14.92 -35.18
N LYS A 154 4.35 14.16 -34.26
CA LYS A 154 5.41 13.19 -34.56
C LYS A 154 4.87 11.86 -35.11
N GLY A 155 3.64 11.50 -34.82
CA GLY A 155 3.05 10.20 -35.15
C GLY A 155 3.09 9.86 -36.63
N PRO A 156 2.59 10.74 -37.54
CA PRO A 156 2.61 10.48 -38.97
C PRO A 156 4.03 10.26 -39.52
N GLY A 157 4.99 11.09 -39.11
CA GLY A 157 6.39 10.95 -39.50
C GLY A 157 7.04 9.64 -38.99
N SER A 158 6.77 9.26 -37.75
CA SER A 158 7.26 8.00 -37.16
C SER A 158 6.67 6.77 -37.88
N ASN A 159 5.38 6.81 -38.24
CA ASN A 159 4.72 5.73 -38.95
C ASN A 159 5.29 5.57 -40.37
N LEU A 160 5.49 6.66 -41.07
CA LEU A 160 6.13 6.64 -42.40
C LEU A 160 7.56 6.10 -42.35
N ALA A 161 8.36 6.57 -41.37
CA ALA A 161 9.72 6.07 -41.19
C ALA A 161 9.72 4.56 -40.81
N GLY A 162 8.76 4.11 -40.01
CA GLY A 162 8.59 2.69 -39.66
C GLY A 162 8.23 1.83 -40.89
N LEU A 163 7.35 2.32 -41.77
CA LEU A 163 6.99 1.64 -43.00
C LEU A 163 8.19 1.53 -43.96
N ILE A 164 8.97 2.60 -44.13
CA ILE A 164 10.17 2.60 -44.94
C ILE A 164 11.18 1.57 -44.45
N LYS A 165 11.46 1.56 -43.14
CA LYS A 165 12.35 0.56 -42.51
C LYS A 165 11.83 -0.87 -42.66
N ALA A 166 10.52 -1.08 -42.55
CA ALA A 166 9.93 -2.40 -42.75
C ALA A 166 10.04 -2.89 -44.20
N ILE A 167 9.93 -1.97 -45.17
CA ILE A 167 10.13 -2.28 -46.60
C ILE A 167 11.62 -2.60 -46.87
N GLU A 168 12.53 -1.80 -46.32
CA GLU A 168 13.96 -2.02 -46.41
C GLU A 168 14.37 -3.40 -45.87
N ALA A 169 13.92 -3.73 -44.67
CA ALA A 169 14.17 -5.03 -44.04
C ALA A 169 13.57 -6.23 -44.81
N LYS A 170 12.46 -6.06 -45.53
CA LYS A 170 11.89 -7.09 -46.40
C LYS A 170 12.67 -7.25 -47.67
N LEU A 171 13.14 -6.16 -48.28
CA LEU A 171 14.00 -6.19 -49.46
C LEU A 171 15.35 -6.87 -49.17
N GLU A 172 15.96 -6.56 -48.01
CA GLU A 172 17.17 -7.23 -47.55
C GLU A 172 17.01 -8.74 -47.37
N LYS A 173 15.81 -9.18 -46.94
CA LYS A 173 15.46 -10.61 -46.79
C LYS A 173 15.04 -11.29 -48.10
N GLY A 174 14.96 -10.56 -49.21
CA GLY A 174 14.56 -11.10 -50.52
C GLY A 174 13.06 -11.47 -50.60
N GLU A 175 12.23 -10.96 -49.69
CA GLU A 175 10.78 -11.19 -49.69
C GLU A 175 10.10 -10.25 -50.71
N ALA A 176 9.23 -10.80 -51.59
CA ALA A 176 8.46 -9.98 -52.53
C ALA A 176 7.40 -9.14 -51.75
N ILE A 177 7.37 -7.86 -52.03
CA ILE A 177 6.37 -6.95 -51.45
C ILE A 177 5.05 -7.16 -52.19
N ALA A 178 4.04 -7.74 -51.52
CA ALA A 178 2.72 -7.90 -52.10
C ALA A 178 2.07 -6.52 -52.34
N LYS A 179 1.66 -6.29 -53.60
CA LYS A 179 0.90 -5.10 -53.96
C LYS A 179 -0.50 -5.21 -53.35
N VAL A 180 -0.81 -4.34 -52.44
CA VAL A 180 -2.18 -4.23 -51.91
C VAL A 180 -2.96 -3.41 -52.94
N GLY A 181 -3.92 -4.11 -53.54
CA GLY A 181 -4.87 -3.49 -54.46
C GLY A 181 -5.87 -2.60 -53.74
#